data_e620f6e8a6eda7eb1c00688ac4d7ef56
#
_entry.id   e620f6e8a6eda7eb1c00688ac4d7ef56
#
_cell.length_a   1.000
_cell.length_b   1.000
_cell.length_c   1.000
_cell.angle_alpha   90.00
_cell.angle_beta   90.00
_cell.angle_gamma   90.00
#
_symmetry.space_group_name_H-M   'P 1'
#
loop_
_entity.id
_entity.type
_entity.pdbx_description
1 polymer ?
#
loop_
_entity_poly.entity_id
_entity_poly.type
_entity_poly.pdbx_seq_one_letter_code
_entity_poly.pdbx_strand_id
1 'polypeptide(L)'
;MKQLIPIFFLILFISCQKAEKEATSSQAEEPEWQELFNGKDLAGWIPKIHHHEVGENYANTFRVEDGAIEVNYDGYGDFEDRFGHLFYEKPFSRFHLVWEYRFTEQFLETAPSYTYRNSGVMFHSQAPETILKEQDWPISVEYQMLAEEKEGEARPTGNMCSPGTDVVFEGKMDDRHCINSSSPTFQWDEWVKAELIVYGDSIVHHLVNGDTVLTYSFPQIGGGVANRFDPSIKVDGTPLQSGYIGLQSEGQGVLFKNIRIREL
;
A
#
# COMPACT_ATOMS: atom_id res chain seq x y z
N MET A 1 53.35 -85.76 28.59
CA MET A 1 52.19 -85.33 27.81
C MET A 1 51.63 -84.07 28.44
N LYS A 2 51.98 -82.89 27.93
CA LYS A 2 51.50 -81.56 28.41
C LYS A 2 50.45 -81.05 27.46
N GLN A 3 49.21 -80.88 27.89
CA GLN A 3 48.13 -80.29 27.11
C GLN A 3 48.23 -78.74 27.21
N LEU A 4 48.32 -78.09 26.04
CA LEU A 4 48.22 -76.65 25.89
C LEU A 4 46.72 -76.31 25.72
N ILE A 5 46.20 -75.38 26.51
CA ILE A 5 44.88 -74.78 26.39
C ILE A 5 45.05 -73.47 25.63
N PRO A 6 44.34 -73.21 24.55
CA PRO A 6 44.42 -71.95 23.89
C PRO A 6 43.48 -70.95 24.60
N ILE A 7 44.04 -69.78 24.95
CA ILE A 7 43.32 -68.65 25.47
C ILE A 7 42.70 -67.86 24.26
N PHE A 8 41.36 -67.82 24.21
CA PHE A 8 40.61 -67.02 23.24
C PHE A 8 40.50 -65.61 23.78
N PHE A 9 41.16 -64.66 23.09
CA PHE A 9 41.02 -63.24 23.38
C PHE A 9 39.77 -62.69 22.65
N LEU A 10 38.71 -62.33 23.42
CA LEU A 10 37.52 -61.74 22.95
C LEU A 10 37.74 -60.20 22.80
N ILE A 11 37.95 -59.73 21.60
CA ILE A 11 38.05 -58.28 21.31
C ILE A 11 36.64 -57.70 21.21
N LEU A 12 36.24 -56.95 22.26
CA LEU A 12 35.04 -56.15 22.25
C LEU A 12 35.24 -54.87 21.37
N PHE A 13 34.63 -54.85 20.20
CA PHE A 13 34.51 -53.62 19.41
C PHE A 13 33.43 -52.75 20.04
N ILE A 14 33.82 -51.69 20.72
CA ILE A 14 32.90 -50.61 21.14
C ILE A 14 32.70 -49.73 19.92
N SER A 15 31.54 -49.89 19.24
CA SER A 15 31.08 -49.00 18.18
C SER A 15 30.52 -47.73 18.82
N CYS A 16 31.27 -46.64 18.77
CA CYS A 16 30.76 -45.31 19.05
C CYS A 16 29.85 -44.89 17.90
N GLN A 17 28.56 -45.07 18.03
CA GLN A 17 27.57 -44.37 17.15
C GLN A 17 27.53 -42.90 17.53
N LYS A 18 28.16 -42.09 16.69
CA LYS A 18 27.96 -40.64 16.69
C LYS A 18 26.51 -40.37 16.27
N ALA A 19 25.67 -39.94 17.19
CA ALA A 19 24.36 -39.41 16.87
C ALA A 19 24.56 -38.09 16.11
N GLU A 20 24.42 -38.13 14.79
CA GLU A 20 24.22 -36.96 14.00
C GLU A 20 22.84 -36.35 14.38
N LYS A 21 22.90 -35.24 15.11
CA LYS A 21 21.74 -34.38 15.29
C LYS A 21 21.43 -33.80 13.92
N GLU A 22 20.41 -34.32 13.27
CA GLU A 22 19.75 -33.62 12.13
C GLU A 22 19.32 -32.25 12.66
N ALA A 23 20.04 -31.23 12.23
CA ALA A 23 19.61 -29.85 12.37
C ALA A 23 18.44 -29.68 11.39
N THR A 24 17.22 -29.84 11.87
CA THR A 24 16.01 -29.42 11.17
C THR A 24 16.14 -27.91 11.00
N SER A 25 16.61 -27.46 9.84
CA SER A 25 16.46 -26.06 9.44
C SER A 25 14.95 -25.82 9.33
N SER A 26 14.36 -25.13 10.30
CA SER A 26 13.06 -24.53 10.12
C SER A 26 13.24 -23.49 9.01
N GLN A 27 12.92 -23.85 7.78
CA GLN A 27 12.62 -22.84 6.76
C GLN A 27 11.44 -22.06 7.34
N ALA A 28 11.67 -20.81 7.68
CA ALA A 28 10.57 -19.89 7.96
C ALA A 28 9.69 -19.92 6.71
N GLU A 29 8.47 -20.40 6.84
CA GLU A 29 7.50 -20.34 5.75
C GLU A 29 7.39 -18.87 5.35
N GLU A 30 7.59 -18.57 4.06
CA GLU A 30 7.34 -17.21 3.56
C GLU A 30 5.88 -16.87 3.85
N PRO A 31 5.59 -15.66 4.38
CA PRO A 31 4.22 -15.25 4.67
C PRO A 31 3.34 -15.39 3.44
N GLU A 32 2.15 -15.96 3.62
CA GLU A 32 1.20 -16.18 2.53
C GLU A 32 0.62 -14.85 2.03
N TRP A 33 0.29 -14.80 0.74
CA TRP A 33 -0.45 -13.69 0.16
C TRP A 33 -1.91 -13.75 0.57
N GLN A 34 -2.44 -12.62 1.04
CA GLN A 34 -3.85 -12.41 1.32
C GLN A 34 -4.45 -11.54 0.22
N GLU A 35 -5.54 -12.02 -0.42
CA GLU A 35 -6.34 -11.20 -1.32
C GLU A 35 -7.17 -10.20 -0.49
N LEU A 36 -6.99 -8.90 -0.74
CA LEU A 36 -7.79 -7.84 -0.08
C LEU A 36 -9.10 -7.57 -0.81
N PHE A 37 -9.17 -7.91 -2.09
CA PHE A 37 -10.37 -7.76 -2.92
C PHE A 37 -10.77 -9.11 -3.51
N ASN A 38 -12.04 -9.47 -3.32
CA ASN A 38 -12.59 -10.77 -3.73
C ASN A 38 -13.10 -10.82 -5.19
N GLY A 39 -13.01 -9.69 -5.92
CA GLY A 39 -13.49 -9.56 -7.30
C GLY A 39 -15.01 -9.51 -7.47
N LYS A 40 -15.80 -9.39 -6.39
CA LYS A 40 -17.28 -9.51 -6.45
C LYS A 40 -18.03 -8.39 -5.76
N ASP A 41 -17.55 -7.95 -4.60
CA ASP A 41 -18.18 -6.92 -3.78
C ASP A 41 -17.12 -6.18 -2.93
N LEU A 42 -17.56 -5.15 -2.23
CA LEU A 42 -16.71 -4.33 -1.37
C LEU A 42 -16.64 -4.85 0.08
N ALA A 43 -16.88 -6.15 0.32
CA ALA A 43 -16.74 -6.73 1.65
C ALA A 43 -15.32 -6.52 2.19
N GLY A 44 -15.21 -6.04 3.44
CA GLY A 44 -13.92 -5.67 4.06
C GLY A 44 -13.40 -4.27 3.69
N TRP A 45 -14.19 -3.48 2.94
CA TRP A 45 -13.83 -2.13 2.56
C TRP A 45 -14.82 -1.09 3.11
N ILE A 46 -14.31 0.06 3.58
CA ILE A 46 -15.05 1.13 4.26
C ILE A 46 -14.85 2.43 3.47
N PRO A 47 -15.89 2.98 2.81
CA PRO A 47 -15.79 4.27 2.15
C PRO A 47 -15.78 5.41 3.16
N LYS A 48 -14.98 6.43 2.89
CA LYS A 48 -15.01 7.74 3.55
C LYS A 48 -14.84 8.82 2.50
N ILE A 49 -15.87 9.62 2.31
CA ILE A 49 -15.92 10.72 1.34
C ILE A 49 -16.09 12.03 2.12
N HIS A 50 -15.37 13.06 1.72
CA HIS A 50 -15.49 14.40 2.31
C HIS A 50 -16.95 14.87 2.28
N HIS A 51 -17.41 15.52 3.33
CA HIS A 51 -18.80 15.90 3.62
C HIS A 51 -19.75 14.76 3.98
N HIS A 52 -19.29 13.49 4.00
CA HIS A 52 -20.11 12.33 4.31
C HIS A 52 -19.59 11.57 5.53
N GLU A 53 -20.48 10.86 6.21
CA GLU A 53 -20.10 10.01 7.34
C GLU A 53 -19.29 8.79 6.86
N VAL A 54 -18.49 8.23 7.78
CA VAL A 54 -17.75 6.98 7.51
C VAL A 54 -18.75 5.86 7.18
N GLY A 55 -18.47 5.10 6.13
CA GLY A 55 -19.34 4.03 5.64
C GLY A 55 -20.37 4.50 4.61
N GLU A 56 -20.56 5.80 4.42
CA GLU A 56 -21.44 6.33 3.38
C GLU A 56 -20.72 6.36 2.02
N ASN A 57 -21.15 5.50 1.12
CA ASN A 57 -20.68 5.46 -0.27
C ASN A 57 -21.55 6.41 -1.12
N TYR A 58 -21.28 7.71 -1.02
CA TYR A 58 -22.04 8.76 -1.71
C TYR A 58 -22.13 8.48 -3.21
N ALA A 59 -23.33 8.60 -3.77
CA ALA A 59 -23.60 8.42 -5.21
C ALA A 59 -23.06 7.12 -5.81
N ASN A 60 -22.78 6.09 -4.97
CA ASN A 60 -22.16 4.85 -5.39
C ASN A 60 -20.77 5.06 -6.06
N THR A 61 -19.97 5.98 -5.48
CA THR A 61 -18.63 6.33 -5.97
C THR A 61 -17.74 5.11 -6.13
N PHE A 62 -17.71 4.24 -5.13
CA PHE A 62 -16.98 2.98 -5.19
C PHE A 62 -17.96 1.84 -5.50
N ARG A 63 -17.70 1.11 -6.57
CA ARG A 63 -18.53 -0.03 -6.97
C ARG A 63 -17.67 -1.13 -7.57
N VAL A 64 -18.25 -2.28 -7.81
CA VAL A 64 -17.56 -3.40 -8.48
C VAL A 64 -18.15 -3.56 -9.85
N GLU A 65 -17.30 -3.52 -10.87
CA GLU A 65 -17.66 -3.74 -12.26
C GLU A 65 -16.62 -4.65 -12.91
N ASP A 66 -17.05 -5.70 -13.59
CA ASP A 66 -16.18 -6.65 -14.31
C ASP A 66 -14.99 -7.21 -13.49
N GLY A 67 -15.20 -7.44 -12.18
CA GLY A 67 -14.15 -7.98 -11.30
C GLY A 67 -13.11 -6.96 -10.85
N ALA A 68 -13.35 -5.67 -11.04
CA ALA A 68 -12.52 -4.58 -10.55
C ALA A 68 -13.32 -3.66 -9.60
N ILE A 69 -12.66 -3.02 -8.65
CA ILE A 69 -13.21 -1.87 -7.94
C ILE A 69 -13.13 -0.68 -8.91
N GLU A 70 -14.27 -0.09 -9.18
CA GLU A 70 -14.38 1.11 -10.00
C GLU A 70 -14.65 2.33 -9.13
N VAL A 71 -13.89 3.40 -9.35
CA VAL A 71 -14.24 4.75 -8.91
C VAL A 71 -15.04 5.41 -10.00
N ASN A 72 -16.26 5.82 -9.72
CA ASN A 72 -17.20 6.29 -10.71
C ASN A 72 -17.99 7.51 -10.22
N TYR A 73 -18.31 8.43 -11.14
CA TYR A 73 -18.95 9.72 -10.87
C TYR A 73 -20.28 9.91 -11.58
N ASP A 74 -20.93 8.86 -12.11
CA ASP A 74 -22.21 8.96 -12.81
C ASP A 74 -23.33 9.59 -11.96
N GLY A 75 -23.27 9.39 -10.64
CA GLY A 75 -24.24 9.94 -9.70
C GLY A 75 -23.94 11.35 -9.18
N TYR A 76 -22.86 11.98 -9.66
CA TYR A 76 -22.48 13.32 -9.24
C TYR A 76 -23.08 14.39 -10.13
N GLY A 77 -23.55 15.49 -9.55
CA GLY A 77 -23.81 16.74 -10.27
C GLY A 77 -22.54 17.55 -10.41
N ASP A 78 -22.00 17.97 -9.27
CA ASP A 78 -20.74 18.69 -9.16
C ASP A 78 -19.81 17.97 -8.18
N PHE A 79 -18.50 18.20 -8.30
CA PHE A 79 -17.52 17.56 -7.41
C PHE A 79 -17.63 18.07 -5.97
N GLU A 80 -17.75 19.37 -5.78
CA GLU A 80 -17.90 20.03 -4.48
C GLU A 80 -16.89 19.51 -3.42
N ASP A 81 -15.63 19.39 -3.83
CA ASP A 81 -14.52 18.88 -2.99
C ASP A 81 -14.77 17.50 -2.36
N ARG A 82 -15.59 16.65 -2.98
CA ARG A 82 -15.86 15.28 -2.49
C ARG A 82 -14.73 14.34 -2.79
N PHE A 83 -13.56 14.67 -2.27
CA PHE A 83 -12.44 13.73 -2.20
C PHE A 83 -12.81 12.54 -1.34
N GLY A 84 -12.45 11.35 -1.76
CA GLY A 84 -12.85 10.14 -1.06
C GLY A 84 -11.78 9.06 -1.04
N HIS A 85 -11.94 8.14 -0.11
CA HIS A 85 -11.06 6.99 0.06
C HIS A 85 -11.88 5.76 0.41
N LEU A 86 -11.52 4.62 -0.18
CA LEU A 86 -12.06 3.31 0.14
C LEU A 86 -11.01 2.57 0.97
N PHE A 87 -11.21 2.48 2.29
CA PHE A 87 -10.24 1.90 3.22
C PHE A 87 -10.47 0.40 3.39
N TYR A 88 -9.37 -0.36 3.41
CA TYR A 88 -9.44 -1.73 3.88
C TYR A 88 -9.61 -1.76 5.40
N GLU A 89 -10.42 -2.69 5.92
CA GLU A 89 -10.89 -2.73 7.33
C GLU A 89 -9.81 -2.94 8.40
N LYS A 90 -8.58 -3.32 8.00
CA LYS A 90 -7.47 -3.63 8.92
C LYS A 90 -6.25 -2.75 8.66
N PRO A 91 -5.54 -2.31 9.71
CA PRO A 91 -4.24 -1.65 9.56
C PRO A 91 -3.13 -2.68 9.30
N PHE A 92 -2.05 -2.21 8.65
CA PHE A 92 -0.83 -2.98 8.41
C PHE A 92 0.39 -2.18 8.84
N SER A 93 1.47 -2.88 9.21
CA SER A 93 2.74 -2.27 9.63
C SER A 93 3.86 -2.52 8.63
N ARG A 94 4.22 -3.79 8.46
CA ARG A 94 5.29 -4.24 7.56
C ARG A 94 4.65 -5.13 6.51
N PHE A 95 4.72 -4.74 5.25
CA PHE A 95 3.98 -5.46 4.21
C PHE A 95 4.54 -5.24 2.81
N HIS A 96 4.17 -6.15 1.92
CA HIS A 96 4.27 -6.01 0.47
C HIS A 96 2.85 -6.02 -0.09
N LEU A 97 2.38 -4.89 -0.57
CA LEU A 97 1.10 -4.71 -1.24
C LEU A 97 1.30 -4.71 -2.75
N VAL A 98 0.44 -5.40 -3.48
CA VAL A 98 0.44 -5.46 -4.94
C VAL A 98 -0.98 -5.18 -5.43
N TRP A 99 -1.10 -4.35 -6.46
CA TRP A 99 -2.36 -4.11 -7.16
C TRP A 99 -2.12 -3.77 -8.63
N GLU A 100 -3.18 -3.82 -9.42
CA GLU A 100 -3.19 -3.28 -10.78
C GLU A 100 -4.21 -2.17 -10.86
N TYR A 101 -3.89 -1.11 -11.58
CA TYR A 101 -4.82 0.00 -11.82
C TYR A 101 -4.82 0.41 -13.29
N ARG A 102 -5.93 1.05 -13.69
CA ARG A 102 -6.11 1.66 -15.01
C ARG A 102 -7.09 2.80 -14.90
N PHE A 103 -6.79 3.94 -15.48
CA PHE A 103 -7.76 5.03 -15.56
C PHE A 103 -8.86 4.72 -16.56
N THR A 104 -9.99 5.42 -16.44
CA THR A 104 -11.10 5.40 -17.42
C THR A 104 -11.18 6.74 -18.15
N GLU A 105 -11.99 6.83 -19.17
CA GLU A 105 -12.26 8.11 -19.86
C GLU A 105 -13.00 9.11 -18.96
N GLN A 106 -13.66 8.63 -17.90
CA GLN A 106 -14.50 9.47 -17.06
C GLN A 106 -13.66 10.46 -16.25
N PHE A 107 -13.91 11.72 -16.44
CA PHE A 107 -13.40 12.80 -15.61
C PHE A 107 -14.55 13.75 -15.27
N LEU A 108 -14.72 14.06 -14.01
CA LEU A 108 -15.74 15.01 -13.56
C LEU A 108 -15.21 16.44 -13.76
N GLU A 109 -15.69 17.13 -14.80
CA GLU A 109 -15.18 18.45 -15.23
C GLU A 109 -15.18 19.52 -14.14
N THR A 110 -16.02 19.36 -13.11
CA THR A 110 -16.08 20.26 -11.95
C THR A 110 -15.03 19.93 -10.87
N ALA A 111 -14.29 18.82 -11.02
CA ALA A 111 -13.16 18.52 -10.16
C ALA A 111 -11.94 19.42 -10.50
N PRO A 112 -11.02 19.63 -9.55
CA PRO A 112 -9.81 20.41 -9.80
C PRO A 112 -8.99 19.80 -10.96
N SER A 113 -8.44 20.64 -11.84
CA SER A 113 -7.72 20.16 -13.03
C SER A 113 -6.51 19.27 -12.71
N TYR A 114 -5.87 19.43 -11.55
CA TYR A 114 -4.74 18.60 -11.15
C TYR A 114 -5.15 17.14 -10.86
N THR A 115 -6.45 16.85 -10.70
CA THR A 115 -6.97 15.49 -10.47
C THR A 115 -7.19 14.71 -11.78
N TYR A 116 -7.01 15.33 -12.93
CA TYR A 116 -7.11 14.67 -14.22
C TYR A 116 -6.03 13.59 -14.38
N ARG A 117 -6.47 12.36 -14.62
CA ARG A 117 -5.62 11.14 -14.68
C ARG A 117 -4.69 11.04 -13.47
N ASN A 118 -5.28 11.27 -12.29
CA ASN A 118 -4.65 11.23 -10.99
C ASN A 118 -5.52 10.43 -10.02
N SER A 119 -4.89 9.60 -9.21
CA SER A 119 -5.45 8.84 -8.11
C SER A 119 -4.32 8.33 -7.23
N GLY A 120 -4.60 7.62 -6.16
CA GLY A 120 -3.55 7.11 -5.26
C GLY A 120 -3.98 5.95 -4.39
N VAL A 121 -2.99 5.35 -3.75
CA VAL A 121 -3.17 4.41 -2.66
C VAL A 121 -2.56 4.99 -1.40
N MET A 122 -3.40 5.34 -0.43
CA MET A 122 -2.98 5.77 0.89
C MET A 122 -2.49 4.59 1.69
N PHE A 123 -1.43 4.77 2.47
CA PHE A 123 -0.95 3.79 3.43
C PHE A 123 -0.42 4.47 4.69
N HIS A 124 -0.23 3.70 5.77
CA HIS A 124 -0.02 4.27 7.09
C HIS A 124 -1.03 5.37 7.43
N SER A 125 -2.22 5.26 6.85
CA SER A 125 -3.28 6.23 7.06
C SER A 125 -3.86 6.11 8.46
N GLN A 126 -4.33 7.26 9.00
CA GLN A 126 -5.20 7.26 10.17
C GLN A 126 -6.40 6.33 9.96
N ALA A 127 -6.98 5.84 11.06
CA ALA A 127 -8.16 4.98 11.01
C ALA A 127 -9.35 5.73 10.38
N PRO A 128 -10.12 5.10 9.48
CA PRO A 128 -11.23 5.76 8.80
C PRO A 128 -12.26 6.37 9.78
N GLU A 129 -12.47 5.75 10.94
CA GLU A 129 -13.38 6.23 11.99
C GLU A 129 -12.90 7.53 12.67
N THR A 130 -11.61 7.85 12.54
CA THR A 130 -11.02 9.09 13.07
C THR A 130 -11.01 10.24 12.08
N ILE A 131 -11.38 9.98 10.82
CA ILE A 131 -11.48 10.99 9.78
C ILE A 131 -12.78 11.76 9.97
N LEU A 132 -12.68 13.04 10.32
CA LEU A 132 -13.86 13.88 10.54
C LEU A 132 -14.65 14.04 9.24
N LYS A 133 -15.96 14.34 9.39
CA LYS A 133 -16.85 14.52 8.24
C LYS A 133 -16.32 15.55 7.24
N GLU A 134 -15.84 16.67 7.76
CA GLU A 134 -15.34 17.79 6.97
C GLU A 134 -13.80 17.74 6.73
N GLN A 135 -13.15 16.64 7.05
CA GLN A 135 -11.74 16.42 6.73
C GLN A 135 -11.60 16.00 5.26
N ASP A 136 -10.75 16.70 4.53
CA ASP A 136 -10.53 16.48 3.09
C ASP A 136 -9.65 15.25 2.82
N TRP A 137 -8.39 15.28 3.26
CA TRP A 137 -7.44 14.19 3.11
C TRP A 137 -7.18 13.47 4.43
N PRO A 138 -7.03 12.15 4.45
CA PRO A 138 -6.52 11.46 5.63
C PRO A 138 -5.06 11.85 5.89
N ILE A 139 -4.65 11.89 7.17
CA ILE A 139 -3.23 11.93 7.51
C ILE A 139 -2.63 10.59 7.10
N SER A 140 -1.79 10.57 6.06
CA SER A 140 -1.29 9.35 5.43
C SER A 140 -0.07 9.62 4.56
N VAL A 141 0.59 8.58 4.11
CA VAL A 141 1.49 8.64 2.95
C VAL A 141 0.74 8.08 1.74
N GLU A 142 0.98 8.62 0.57
CA GLU A 142 0.32 8.24 -0.67
C GLU A 142 1.33 7.67 -1.68
N TYR A 143 0.97 6.53 -2.28
CA TYR A 143 1.51 6.09 -3.56
C TYR A 143 0.66 6.73 -4.66
N GLN A 144 1.13 7.85 -5.23
CA GLN A 144 0.39 8.57 -6.26
C GLN A 144 0.49 7.86 -7.62
N MET A 145 -0.66 7.68 -8.27
CA MET A 145 -0.80 7.09 -9.58
C MET A 145 -1.16 8.17 -10.60
N LEU A 146 -0.36 8.28 -11.65
CA LEU A 146 -0.57 9.22 -12.75
C LEU A 146 -0.54 8.50 -14.09
N ALA A 147 -1.18 9.11 -15.11
CA ALA A 147 -1.04 8.71 -16.50
C ALA A 147 -0.74 9.92 -17.38
N GLU A 148 -0.38 9.67 -18.64
CA GLU A 148 -0.09 10.72 -19.62
C GLU A 148 -1.25 11.73 -19.70
N GLU A 149 -0.94 13.00 -19.57
CA GLU A 149 -1.89 14.10 -19.72
C GLU A 149 -1.79 14.73 -21.10
N LYS A 150 -0.56 14.92 -21.58
CA LYS A 150 -0.27 15.45 -22.91
C LYS A 150 0.78 14.60 -23.59
N GLU A 151 0.58 14.31 -24.85
CA GLU A 151 1.46 13.48 -25.64
C GLU A 151 2.92 13.96 -25.58
N GLY A 152 3.81 13.04 -25.17
CA GLY A 152 5.26 13.27 -25.07
C GLY A 152 5.72 14.08 -23.86
N GLU A 153 4.82 14.51 -22.96
CA GLU A 153 5.20 15.11 -21.68
C GLU A 153 5.42 14.04 -20.62
N ALA A 154 6.57 14.11 -19.93
CA ALA A 154 6.87 13.16 -18.85
C ALA A 154 5.95 13.40 -17.65
N ARG A 155 5.24 12.34 -17.23
CA ARG A 155 4.39 12.34 -16.04
C ARG A 155 4.53 11.00 -15.33
N PRO A 156 5.60 10.82 -14.51
CA PRO A 156 5.90 9.55 -13.85
C PRO A 156 4.79 9.16 -12.88
N THR A 157 4.55 7.87 -12.75
CA THR A 157 3.65 7.29 -11.74
C THR A 157 4.42 6.65 -10.59
N GLY A 158 3.75 6.27 -9.50
CA GLY A 158 4.45 5.73 -8.33
C GLY A 158 5.22 6.81 -7.56
N ASN A 159 4.80 8.06 -7.65
CA ASN A 159 5.33 9.14 -6.83
C ASN A 159 4.92 8.95 -5.36
N MET A 160 5.62 9.60 -4.44
CA MET A 160 5.18 9.73 -3.05
C MET A 160 4.54 11.10 -2.85
N CYS A 161 3.35 11.16 -2.25
CA CYS A 161 2.79 12.38 -1.70
C CYS A 161 2.49 12.21 -0.20
N SER A 162 2.45 13.32 0.55
CA SER A 162 2.47 13.31 2.02
C SER A 162 1.39 14.19 2.63
N PRO A 163 0.09 13.87 2.48
CA PRO A 163 -0.96 14.63 3.15
C PRO A 163 -0.87 14.45 4.68
N GLY A 164 -0.53 15.53 5.38
CA GLY A 164 -0.36 15.54 6.84
C GLY A 164 0.82 14.75 7.39
N THR A 165 1.80 14.45 6.54
CA THR A 165 2.98 13.64 6.88
C THR A 165 4.27 14.23 6.28
N ASP A 166 5.41 13.77 6.76
CA ASP A 166 6.74 14.06 6.23
C ASP A 166 7.53 12.76 6.07
N VAL A 167 8.52 12.76 5.19
CA VAL A 167 9.42 11.64 4.96
C VAL A 167 10.86 12.11 4.88
N VAL A 168 11.82 11.19 5.06
CA VAL A 168 13.24 11.45 4.79
C VAL A 168 13.56 10.93 3.39
N PHE A 169 13.94 11.83 2.50
CA PHE A 169 14.39 11.52 1.15
C PHE A 169 15.85 11.96 0.97
N GLU A 170 16.69 11.12 0.36
CA GLU A 170 18.13 11.37 0.18
C GLU A 170 18.85 11.79 1.49
N GLY A 171 18.43 11.20 2.62
CA GLY A 171 19.04 11.43 3.93
C GLY A 171 18.64 12.73 4.63
N LYS A 172 17.62 13.43 4.13
CA LYS A 172 17.10 14.67 4.72
C LYS A 172 15.58 14.64 4.82
N MET A 173 15.05 15.30 5.86
CA MET A 173 13.62 15.59 5.92
C MET A 173 13.24 16.39 4.69
N ASP A 174 12.24 15.92 3.96
CA ASP A 174 11.76 16.55 2.73
C ASP A 174 10.42 17.25 3.01
N ASP A 175 10.35 18.54 2.69
CA ASP A 175 9.18 19.39 2.92
C ASP A 175 8.27 19.51 1.67
N ARG A 176 8.63 18.85 0.58
CA ARG A 176 7.79 18.79 -0.61
C ARG A 176 6.58 17.92 -0.34
N HIS A 177 5.41 18.40 -0.75
CA HIS A 177 4.21 17.57 -0.69
C HIS A 177 4.33 16.30 -1.54
N CYS A 178 4.93 16.38 -2.73
CA CYS A 178 5.15 15.22 -3.59
C CYS A 178 6.59 15.11 -4.08
N ILE A 179 7.09 13.88 -4.15
CA ILE A 179 8.40 13.50 -4.70
C ILE A 179 8.16 12.60 -5.91
N ASN A 180 8.66 13.02 -7.07
CA ASN A 180 8.52 12.23 -8.29
C ASN A 180 9.39 10.97 -8.25
N SER A 181 8.84 9.90 -8.77
CA SER A 181 9.54 8.64 -9.03
C SER A 181 10.37 8.72 -10.32
N SER A 182 11.12 7.67 -10.60
CA SER A 182 11.84 7.49 -11.86
C SER A 182 11.07 6.63 -12.88
N SER A 183 9.77 6.40 -12.68
CA SER A 183 9.00 5.54 -13.60
C SER A 183 8.80 6.20 -14.96
N PRO A 184 8.57 5.41 -16.02
CA PRO A 184 8.07 5.94 -17.28
C PRO A 184 6.64 6.50 -17.11
N THR A 185 6.19 7.24 -18.12
CA THR A 185 4.80 7.66 -18.29
C THR A 185 4.02 6.55 -18.98
N PHE A 186 2.82 6.24 -18.49
CA PHE A 186 1.89 5.25 -19.07
C PHE A 186 0.69 5.94 -19.71
N GLN A 187 0.09 5.27 -20.70
CA GLN A 187 -1.18 5.71 -21.25
C GLN A 187 -2.29 5.46 -20.22
N TRP A 188 -3.33 6.26 -20.26
CA TRP A 188 -4.42 6.20 -19.28
C TRP A 188 -5.21 4.87 -19.34
N ASP A 189 -5.30 4.23 -20.49
CA ASP A 189 -6.02 2.97 -20.73
C ASP A 189 -5.15 1.71 -20.58
N GLU A 190 -3.89 1.86 -20.16
CA GLU A 190 -3.01 0.75 -19.84
C GLU A 190 -3.20 0.25 -18.41
N TRP A 191 -3.20 -1.07 -18.22
CA TRP A 191 -3.09 -1.64 -16.89
C TRP A 191 -1.65 -1.56 -16.40
N VAL A 192 -1.47 -0.90 -15.27
CA VAL A 192 -0.16 -0.75 -14.60
C VAL A 192 -0.15 -1.58 -13.34
N LYS A 193 0.85 -2.44 -13.19
CA LYS A 193 1.09 -3.18 -11.94
C LYS A 193 1.89 -2.28 -11.01
N ALA A 194 1.32 -1.96 -9.86
CA ALA A 194 1.95 -1.19 -8.81
C ALA A 194 2.23 -2.06 -7.58
N GLU A 195 3.35 -1.79 -6.92
CA GLU A 195 3.74 -2.52 -5.72
C GLU A 195 4.31 -1.54 -4.69
N LEU A 196 4.03 -1.82 -3.42
CA LEU A 196 4.48 -1.03 -2.28
C LEU A 196 5.09 -1.97 -1.23
N ILE A 197 6.38 -1.80 -0.92
CA ILE A 197 7.05 -2.55 0.13
C ILE A 197 7.36 -1.60 1.29
N VAL A 198 6.78 -1.90 2.45
CA VAL A 198 6.85 -1.05 3.64
C VAL A 198 7.45 -1.82 4.80
N TYR A 199 8.49 -1.27 5.40
CA TYR A 199 9.13 -1.83 6.61
C TYR A 199 8.83 -0.97 7.85
N GLY A 200 7.53 -0.81 8.17
CA GLY A 200 7.07 0.04 9.25
C GLY A 200 7.46 1.50 9.01
N ASP A 201 8.02 2.14 10.01
CA ASP A 201 8.51 3.52 9.95
C ASP A 201 9.98 3.65 9.45
N SER A 202 10.59 2.56 8.91
CA SER A 202 12.01 2.59 8.55
C SER A 202 12.25 2.93 7.08
N ILE A 203 11.77 2.12 6.15
CA ILE A 203 12.02 2.30 4.72
C ILE A 203 10.80 1.88 3.90
N VAL A 204 10.56 2.60 2.81
CA VAL A 204 9.47 2.38 1.86
C VAL A 204 10.03 2.34 0.45
N HIS A 205 9.57 1.38 -0.35
CA HIS A 205 9.88 1.26 -1.76
C HIS A 205 8.59 1.28 -2.58
N HIS A 206 8.53 2.13 -3.59
CA HIS A 206 7.51 2.10 -4.62
C HIS A 206 8.05 1.37 -5.84
N LEU A 207 7.28 0.42 -6.37
CA LEU A 207 7.64 -0.32 -7.57
C LEU A 207 6.55 -0.15 -8.64
N VAL A 208 6.97 -0.13 -9.89
CA VAL A 208 6.09 -0.11 -11.06
C VAL A 208 6.54 -1.23 -12.00
N ASN A 209 5.63 -2.14 -12.33
CA ASN A 209 5.92 -3.32 -13.17
C ASN A 209 7.11 -4.17 -12.69
N GLY A 210 7.37 -4.17 -11.37
CA GLY A 210 8.46 -4.92 -10.73
C GLY A 210 9.76 -4.13 -10.53
N ASP A 211 9.91 -2.95 -11.13
CA ASP A 211 11.08 -2.09 -10.97
C ASP A 211 10.89 -1.11 -9.80
N THR A 212 11.87 -1.02 -8.91
CA THR A 212 11.86 0.00 -7.85
C THR A 212 12.10 1.38 -8.46
N VAL A 213 11.10 2.26 -8.34
CA VAL A 213 11.11 3.61 -8.94
C VAL A 213 11.30 4.74 -7.95
N LEU A 214 11.04 4.47 -6.65
CA LEU A 214 11.25 5.45 -5.57
C LEU A 214 11.55 4.73 -4.26
N THR A 215 12.45 5.29 -3.47
CA THR A 215 12.77 4.83 -2.11
C THR A 215 12.93 6.03 -1.20
N TYR A 216 12.32 5.96 -0.03
CA TYR A 216 12.44 6.95 1.05
C TYR A 216 12.31 6.26 2.42
N SER A 217 12.45 7.02 3.50
CA SER A 217 12.49 6.46 4.84
C SER A 217 11.84 7.37 5.87
N PHE A 218 11.64 6.82 7.06
CA PHE A 218 11.17 7.51 8.26
C PHE A 218 9.90 8.34 8.05
N PRO A 219 8.80 7.72 7.50
CA PRO A 219 7.52 8.40 7.43
C PRO A 219 7.03 8.75 8.84
N GLN A 220 6.60 9.99 9.00
CA GLN A 220 6.10 10.52 10.28
C GLN A 220 4.96 11.49 10.06
N ILE A 221 4.16 11.73 11.10
CA ILE A 221 3.16 12.81 11.09
C ILE A 221 3.90 14.15 10.99
N GLY A 222 3.43 15.05 10.11
CA GLY A 222 4.07 16.34 9.85
C GLY A 222 3.40 17.06 8.69
N GLY A 223 4.12 17.96 8.04
CA GLY A 223 3.68 18.61 6.81
C GLY A 223 2.31 19.29 6.85
N GLY A 224 1.77 19.52 5.64
CA GLY A 224 0.48 20.19 5.42
C GLY A 224 -0.46 19.33 4.57
N VAL A 225 -1.25 20.01 3.74
CA VAL A 225 -2.22 19.47 2.76
C VAL A 225 -3.48 18.89 3.39
N ALA A 226 -3.40 17.93 4.31
CA ALA A 226 -4.57 17.48 5.07
C ALA A 226 -5.12 18.64 5.91
N ASN A 227 -6.45 18.87 5.87
CA ASN A 227 -7.11 19.94 6.60
C ASN A 227 -8.34 19.45 7.34
N ARG A 228 -8.75 20.22 8.36
CA ARG A 228 -9.95 19.98 9.18
C ARG A 228 -9.96 18.64 9.92
N PHE A 229 -8.75 18.10 10.17
CA PHE A 229 -8.55 16.91 11.01
C PHE A 229 -8.75 17.25 12.52
N ASP A 230 -8.91 16.21 13.33
CA ASP A 230 -8.85 16.38 14.78
C ASP A 230 -7.42 16.75 15.20
N PRO A 231 -7.19 17.93 15.80
CA PRO A 231 -5.86 18.34 16.21
C PRO A 231 -5.17 17.39 17.18
N SER A 232 -5.91 16.56 17.90
CA SER A 232 -5.35 15.62 18.87
C SER A 232 -4.59 14.46 18.23
N ILE A 233 -4.87 14.16 16.96
CA ILE A 233 -4.20 13.07 16.23
C ILE A 233 -3.01 13.57 15.41
N LYS A 234 -2.89 14.87 15.15
CA LYS A 234 -1.78 15.45 14.39
C LYS A 234 -0.66 15.93 15.31
N VAL A 235 0.12 14.98 15.79
CA VAL A 235 1.32 15.27 16.61
C VAL A 235 2.56 15.11 15.74
N ASP A 236 3.08 16.24 15.25
CA ASP A 236 4.21 16.26 14.33
C ASP A 236 5.45 15.57 14.92
N GLY A 237 6.16 14.83 14.07
CA GLY A 237 7.30 14.02 14.47
C GLY A 237 6.95 12.63 15.00
N THR A 238 5.65 12.27 15.09
CA THR A 238 5.24 10.92 15.48
C THR A 238 5.52 9.94 14.35
N PRO A 239 6.35 8.89 14.55
CA PRO A 239 6.63 7.90 13.52
C PRO A 239 5.38 7.13 13.08
N LEU A 240 5.22 6.90 11.78
CA LEU A 240 4.12 6.12 11.20
C LEU A 240 4.51 4.65 11.11
N GLN A 241 4.28 3.90 12.19
CA GLN A 241 4.67 2.49 12.28
C GLN A 241 3.65 1.53 11.68
N SER A 242 2.41 1.95 11.58
CA SER A 242 1.29 1.19 11.00
C SER A 242 0.15 2.13 10.63
N GLY A 243 -0.78 1.64 9.82
CA GLY A 243 -1.98 2.36 9.47
C GLY A 243 -2.80 1.65 8.41
N TYR A 244 -3.87 2.29 7.99
CA TYR A 244 -4.82 1.73 7.03
C TYR A 244 -4.37 1.97 5.59
N ILE A 245 -4.88 1.12 4.69
CA ILE A 245 -4.70 1.25 3.23
C ILE A 245 -6.01 1.78 2.67
N GLY A 246 -5.95 2.83 1.83
CA GLY A 246 -7.12 3.44 1.19
C GLY A 246 -6.89 3.68 -0.30
N LEU A 247 -7.88 3.34 -1.13
CA LEU A 247 -7.91 3.65 -2.56
C LEU A 247 -8.58 5.01 -2.74
N GLN A 248 -7.93 5.93 -3.47
CA GLN A 248 -8.39 7.32 -3.58
C GLN A 248 -9.43 7.52 -4.69
N SER A 249 -10.37 8.46 -4.47
CA SER A 249 -11.26 9.05 -5.46
C SER A 249 -11.19 10.58 -5.40
N GLU A 250 -10.87 11.22 -6.52
CA GLU A 250 -10.71 12.68 -6.59
C GLU A 250 -11.20 13.32 -7.90
N GLY A 251 -12.21 12.73 -8.54
CA GLY A 251 -12.83 13.27 -9.76
C GLY A 251 -12.47 12.53 -11.04
N GLN A 252 -11.41 11.72 -11.04
CA GLN A 252 -10.99 10.87 -12.14
C GLN A 252 -11.48 9.44 -11.95
N GLY A 253 -12.13 8.85 -12.96
CA GLY A 253 -12.50 7.43 -12.96
C GLY A 253 -11.26 6.53 -13.04
N VAL A 254 -11.19 5.53 -12.16
CA VAL A 254 -10.09 4.57 -12.08
C VAL A 254 -10.59 3.20 -11.67
N LEU A 255 -9.95 2.16 -12.20
CA LEU A 255 -10.21 0.75 -11.90
C LEU A 255 -9.05 0.17 -11.11
N PHE A 256 -9.36 -0.65 -10.09
CA PHE A 256 -8.39 -1.39 -9.28
C PHE A 256 -8.73 -2.88 -9.28
N LYS A 257 -7.75 -3.75 -9.45
CA LYS A 257 -7.92 -5.20 -9.35
C LYS A 257 -6.67 -5.89 -8.81
N ASN A 258 -6.77 -7.20 -8.56
CA ASN A 258 -5.65 -8.03 -8.11
C ASN A 258 -4.94 -7.45 -6.88
N ILE A 259 -5.75 -6.90 -5.94
CA ILE A 259 -5.25 -6.25 -4.73
C ILE A 259 -4.94 -7.32 -3.70
N ARG A 260 -3.67 -7.52 -3.43
CA ARG A 260 -3.19 -8.51 -2.46
C ARG A 260 -2.04 -8.00 -1.63
N ILE A 261 -1.94 -8.52 -0.42
CA ILE A 261 -0.92 -8.13 0.54
C ILE A 261 -0.23 -9.36 1.14
N ARG A 262 1.01 -9.18 1.52
CA ARG A 262 1.77 -10.14 2.33
C ARG A 262 2.44 -9.36 3.46
N GLU A 263 2.21 -9.76 4.72
CA GLU A 263 2.93 -9.18 5.87
C GLU A 263 4.39 -9.67 5.87
N LEU A 264 5.33 -8.80 6.35
CA LEU A 264 6.78 -9.03 6.30
C LEU A 264 7.40 -9.20 7.69
#